data_2b97ed18b5753b5cedaf0247fef9c434
#
_entry.id   2b97ed18b5753b5cedaf0247fef9c434
#
_cell.length_a   1.000
_cell.length_b   1.000
_cell.length_c   1.000
_cell.angle_alpha   90.00
_cell.angle_beta   90.00
_cell.angle_gamma   90.00
#
_symmetry.space_group_name_H-M   'P 1'
#
loop_
_entity.id
_entity.type
_entity.pdbx_description
1 polymer ?
#
loop_
_entity_poly.entity_id
_entity_poly.type
_entity_poly.pdbx_seq_one_letter_code
_entity_poly.pdbx_strand_id
1 'polypeptide(L)'
;GDDHALDMARRLVENPKILGFKLQLLVQNFYPFDERLFGLYDLVMKKNKRILFHTGTGPVGNPYVGLEPFMKVLDRFPDLPATIAHLGAHEYAGFMELVDRHPQLYLDTAFCFLPAPYDGYNLGPGYLEKYKSRILYGSDYPNLITPWEAEIENLLKMNLSPEFYDRIFYDNAAALIRSLTAQGETGESGLTSG
;
A
#
# COMPACT_ATOMS: atom_id res chain seq x y z
N GLY A 1 23.13 -3.97 11.99
CA GLY A 1 22.20 -2.88 11.64
C GLY A 1 20.74 -3.30 11.65
N ASP A 2 20.46 -4.54 11.27
CA ASP A 2 19.07 -4.96 11.00
C ASP A 2 18.28 -5.30 12.26
N ASP A 3 18.92 -5.81 13.30
CA ASP A 3 18.29 -6.08 14.60
C ASP A 3 17.71 -4.82 15.23
N HIS A 4 18.36 -3.67 15.09
CA HIS A 4 17.87 -2.41 15.62
C HIS A 4 16.58 -1.93 14.93
N ALA A 5 16.44 -2.13 13.62
CA ALA A 5 15.23 -1.74 12.89
C ALA A 5 14.04 -2.62 13.29
N LEU A 6 14.26 -3.93 13.44
CA LEU A 6 13.21 -4.85 13.89
C LEU A 6 12.80 -4.59 15.35
N ASP A 7 13.75 -4.27 16.24
CA ASP A 7 13.44 -3.90 17.63
C ASP A 7 12.68 -2.58 17.73
N MET A 8 12.99 -1.63 16.86
CA MET A 8 12.20 -0.41 16.75
C MET A 8 10.78 -0.73 16.27
N ALA A 9 10.62 -1.57 15.24
CA ALA A 9 9.31 -1.98 14.75
C ALA A 9 8.49 -2.68 15.84
N ARG A 10 9.08 -3.58 16.63
CA ARG A 10 8.44 -4.25 17.77
C ARG A 10 7.87 -3.27 18.80
N ARG A 11 8.56 -2.17 19.05
CA ARG A 11 8.07 -1.12 19.96
C ARG A 11 6.97 -0.28 19.33
N LEU A 12 7.11 0.06 18.05
CA LEU A 12 6.16 0.92 17.33
C LEU A 12 4.81 0.24 17.09
N VAL A 13 4.77 -1.06 16.84
CA VAL A 13 3.50 -1.78 16.59
C VAL A 13 2.57 -1.81 17.81
N GLU A 14 3.09 -1.62 19.02
CA GLU A 14 2.28 -1.53 20.25
C GLU A 14 1.50 -0.20 20.33
N ASN A 15 1.88 0.80 19.56
CA ASN A 15 1.12 2.05 19.50
C ASN A 15 -0.09 1.86 18.55
N PRO A 16 -1.34 2.02 19.02
CA PRO A 16 -2.54 1.84 18.20
C PRO A 16 -2.66 2.87 17.07
N LYS A 17 -1.96 3.99 17.15
CA LYS A 17 -1.92 5.01 16.10
C LYS A 17 -0.97 4.65 14.95
N ILE A 18 -0.10 3.67 15.12
CA ILE A 18 0.78 3.17 14.05
C ILE A 18 0.02 2.05 13.32
N LEU A 19 -0.38 2.32 12.09
CA LEU A 19 -1.11 1.35 11.26
C LEU A 19 -0.20 0.46 10.42
N GLY A 20 1.06 0.87 10.22
CA GLY A 20 2.01 0.11 9.43
C GLY A 20 3.33 0.81 9.21
N PHE A 21 4.13 0.26 8.30
CA PHE A 21 5.46 0.74 7.93
C PHE A 21 5.53 0.97 6.42
N LYS A 22 6.37 1.92 5.97
CA LYS A 22 6.68 2.09 4.54
C LYS A 22 8.07 1.53 4.24
N LEU A 23 8.15 0.73 3.18
CA LEU A 23 9.39 0.29 2.56
C LEU A 23 9.55 0.95 1.18
N GLN A 24 10.62 1.72 1.03
CA GLN A 24 10.97 2.43 -0.20
C GLN A 24 12.16 1.72 -0.87
N LEU A 25 11.88 0.57 -1.49
CA LEU A 25 12.89 -0.35 -2.00
C LEU A 25 13.80 0.27 -3.06
N LEU A 26 13.23 1.16 -3.88
CA LEU A 26 13.98 1.90 -4.90
C LEU A 26 15.15 2.71 -4.32
N VAL A 27 14.95 3.31 -3.14
CA VAL A 27 15.94 4.16 -2.46
C VAL A 27 16.78 3.36 -1.47
N GLN A 28 16.17 2.41 -0.78
CA GLN A 28 16.83 1.62 0.27
C GLN A 28 17.73 0.51 -0.29
N ASN A 29 17.60 0.16 -1.59
CA ASN A 29 18.45 -0.78 -2.32
C ASN A 29 18.56 -2.18 -1.70
N PHE A 30 17.40 -2.77 -1.37
CA PHE A 30 17.28 -4.18 -0.99
C PHE A 30 16.05 -4.81 -1.62
N TYR A 31 16.08 -6.12 -1.81
CA TYR A 31 14.95 -6.85 -2.36
C TYR A 31 13.80 -6.95 -1.34
N PRO A 32 12.53 -6.91 -1.78
CA PRO A 32 11.39 -7.10 -0.88
C PRO A 32 11.37 -8.51 -0.24
N PHE A 33 11.99 -9.50 -0.87
CA PHE A 33 12.13 -10.86 -0.36
C PHE A 33 13.44 -11.11 0.41
N ASP A 34 14.14 -10.06 0.83
CA ASP A 34 15.33 -10.17 1.69
C ASP A 34 14.95 -10.79 3.04
N GLU A 35 15.63 -11.86 3.45
CA GLU A 35 15.32 -12.61 4.68
C GLU A 35 15.37 -11.74 5.94
N ARG A 36 16.17 -10.66 5.92
CA ARG A 36 16.22 -9.66 7.01
C ARG A 36 14.89 -8.98 7.27
N LEU A 37 13.97 -8.96 6.29
CA LEU A 37 12.64 -8.38 6.42
C LEU A 37 11.59 -9.39 6.95
N PHE A 38 11.87 -10.69 6.95
CA PHE A 38 10.86 -11.70 7.28
C PHE A 38 10.33 -11.53 8.70
N GLY A 39 11.20 -11.18 9.65
CA GLY A 39 10.78 -10.85 11.01
C GLY A 39 9.83 -9.65 11.09
N LEU A 40 9.96 -8.66 10.20
CA LEU A 40 9.03 -7.54 10.09
C LEU A 40 7.68 -7.99 9.50
N TYR A 41 7.70 -8.85 8.48
CA TYR A 41 6.48 -9.36 7.85
C TYR A 41 5.66 -10.21 8.83
N ASP A 42 6.30 -11.13 9.55
CA ASP A 42 5.66 -11.90 10.62
C ASP A 42 5.07 -11.01 11.71
N LEU A 43 5.81 -9.99 12.13
CA LEU A 43 5.37 -9.02 13.13
C LEU A 43 4.12 -8.25 12.67
N VAL A 44 4.12 -7.78 11.42
CA VAL A 44 3.02 -7.01 10.83
C VAL A 44 1.76 -7.86 10.74
N MET A 45 1.88 -9.10 10.27
CA MET A 45 0.75 -10.05 10.22
C MET A 45 0.21 -10.34 11.63
N LYS A 46 1.09 -10.66 12.58
CA LYS A 46 0.71 -10.99 13.97
C LYS A 46 0.02 -9.82 14.68
N LYS A 47 0.41 -8.58 14.37
CA LYS A 47 -0.09 -7.37 15.05
C LYS A 47 -1.19 -6.64 14.26
N ASN A 48 -1.73 -7.27 13.22
CA ASN A 48 -2.73 -6.67 12.33
C ASN A 48 -2.32 -5.28 11.82
N LYS A 49 -1.07 -5.16 11.37
CA LYS A 49 -0.52 -3.94 10.77
C LYS A 49 -0.34 -4.14 9.27
N ARG A 50 0.15 -3.12 8.56
CA ARG A 50 0.36 -3.20 7.10
C ARG A 50 1.75 -2.74 6.70
N ILE A 51 2.16 -3.09 5.49
CA ILE A 51 3.33 -2.50 4.84
C ILE A 51 2.89 -1.77 3.59
N LEU A 52 3.28 -0.51 3.47
CA LEU A 52 3.20 0.26 2.24
C LEU A 52 4.50 0.06 1.47
N PHE A 53 4.41 -0.56 0.30
CA PHE A 53 5.56 -0.83 -0.56
C PHE A 53 5.64 0.15 -1.72
N HIS A 54 6.78 0.83 -1.88
CA HIS A 54 7.18 1.34 -3.17
C HIS A 54 7.92 0.23 -3.91
N THR A 55 7.21 -0.54 -4.69
CA THR A 55 7.74 -1.72 -5.37
C THR A 55 7.53 -1.72 -6.88
N GLY A 56 6.75 -0.79 -7.43
CA GLY A 56 6.67 -0.57 -8.88
C GLY A 56 7.95 0.01 -9.47
N THR A 57 8.15 -0.13 -10.77
CA THR A 57 9.36 0.29 -11.49
C THR A 57 9.43 1.78 -11.83
N GLY A 58 8.37 2.53 -11.56
CA GLY A 58 8.34 3.98 -11.78
C GLY A 58 8.93 4.79 -10.62
N PRO A 59 9.46 6.00 -10.87
CA PRO A 59 9.71 6.61 -12.18
C PRO A 59 10.98 6.07 -12.86
N VAL A 60 11.89 5.46 -12.10
CA VAL A 60 13.15 4.85 -12.58
C VAL A 60 13.32 3.51 -11.89
N GLY A 61 13.27 2.43 -12.64
CA GLY A 61 13.45 1.08 -12.10
C GLY A 61 14.90 0.78 -11.68
N ASN A 62 15.04 -0.14 -10.75
CA ASN A 62 16.29 -0.78 -10.39
C ASN A 62 16.02 -2.28 -10.10
N PRO A 63 17.03 -3.11 -9.86
CA PRO A 63 16.83 -4.55 -9.63
C PRO A 63 15.98 -4.90 -8.41
N TYR A 64 15.80 -3.97 -7.46
CA TYR A 64 15.10 -4.21 -6.19
C TYR A 64 13.59 -4.01 -6.26
N VAL A 65 13.08 -3.43 -7.35
CA VAL A 65 11.66 -3.15 -7.56
C VAL A 65 11.11 -3.91 -8.76
N GLY A 66 9.80 -4.02 -8.86
CA GLY A 66 9.08 -4.68 -9.93
C GLY A 66 8.15 -5.78 -9.43
N LEU A 67 7.30 -6.21 -10.33
CA LEU A 67 6.29 -7.24 -10.06
C LEU A 67 6.93 -8.58 -9.65
N GLU A 68 7.96 -9.04 -10.38
CA GLU A 68 8.61 -10.32 -10.12
C GLU A 68 9.26 -10.40 -8.73
N PRO A 69 10.08 -9.42 -8.28
CA PRO A 69 10.60 -9.40 -6.92
C PRO A 69 9.50 -9.39 -5.85
N PHE A 70 8.39 -8.67 -6.09
CA PHE A 70 7.28 -8.61 -5.14
C PHE A 70 6.49 -9.91 -5.08
N MET A 71 6.29 -10.60 -6.19
CA MET A 71 5.64 -11.91 -6.21
C MET A 71 6.37 -12.94 -5.33
N LYS A 72 7.70 -12.91 -5.26
CA LYS A 72 8.48 -13.78 -4.36
C LYS A 72 8.15 -13.57 -2.87
N VAL A 73 7.74 -12.33 -2.50
CA VAL A 73 7.23 -12.07 -1.15
C VAL A 73 5.89 -12.76 -0.94
N LEU A 74 4.97 -12.64 -1.90
CA LEU A 74 3.64 -13.23 -1.79
C LEU A 74 3.67 -14.76 -1.85
N ASP A 75 4.62 -15.36 -2.56
CA ASP A 75 4.85 -16.81 -2.55
C ASP A 75 5.21 -17.31 -1.13
N ARG A 76 5.96 -16.53 -0.38
CA ARG A 76 6.40 -16.87 0.99
C ARG A 76 5.42 -16.41 2.07
N PHE A 77 4.76 -15.27 1.85
CA PHE A 77 3.83 -14.61 2.76
C PHE A 77 2.52 -14.26 2.03
N PRO A 78 1.70 -15.26 1.65
CA PRO A 78 0.51 -15.04 0.80
C PRO A 78 -0.54 -14.14 1.46
N ASP A 79 -0.58 -14.09 2.78
CA ASP A 79 -1.53 -13.30 3.57
C ASP A 79 -0.94 -11.96 4.07
N LEU A 80 0.23 -11.53 3.56
CA LEU A 80 0.87 -10.29 4.00
C LEU A 80 -0.03 -9.08 3.73
N PRO A 81 -0.46 -8.34 4.75
CA PRO A 81 -1.26 -7.14 4.56
C PRO A 81 -0.39 -6.03 3.96
N ALA A 82 -0.57 -5.76 2.68
CA ALA A 82 0.25 -4.78 1.96
C ALA A 82 -0.57 -3.79 1.15
N THR A 83 -0.03 -2.58 0.99
CA THR A 83 -0.48 -1.58 0.04
C THR A 83 0.65 -1.32 -0.94
N ILE A 84 0.33 -1.33 -2.23
CA ILE A 84 1.28 -1.07 -3.31
C ILE A 84 1.12 0.38 -3.73
N ALA A 85 2.17 1.16 -3.56
CA ALA A 85 2.18 2.56 -3.95
C ALA A 85 2.09 2.72 -5.47
N HIS A 86 1.49 3.84 -5.90
CA HIS A 86 1.46 4.27 -7.30
C HIS A 86 0.81 3.23 -8.26
N LEU A 87 -0.19 2.47 -7.79
CA LEU A 87 -0.81 1.35 -8.54
C LEU A 87 0.23 0.34 -9.10
N GLY A 88 1.46 0.33 -8.56
CA GLY A 88 2.55 -0.48 -9.07
C GLY A 88 3.22 0.05 -10.35
N ALA A 89 3.27 1.40 -10.52
CA ALA A 89 3.86 2.05 -11.70
C ALA A 89 5.29 1.54 -12.03
N HIS A 90 5.61 1.17 -13.26
CA HIS A 90 4.80 1.21 -14.50
C HIS A 90 4.21 -0.16 -14.87
N GLU A 91 4.18 -1.12 -13.97
CA GLU A 91 3.65 -2.48 -14.17
C GLU A 91 2.19 -2.59 -13.69
N TYR A 92 1.39 -1.54 -13.98
CA TYR A 92 0.02 -1.34 -13.47
C TYR A 92 -0.86 -2.59 -13.56
N ALA A 93 -0.97 -3.20 -14.74
CA ALA A 93 -1.85 -4.34 -14.94
C ALA A 93 -1.46 -5.52 -14.03
N GLY A 94 -0.18 -5.86 -13.97
CA GLY A 94 0.32 -6.96 -13.16
C GLY A 94 0.04 -6.77 -11.67
N PHE A 95 0.32 -5.58 -11.13
CA PHE A 95 0.04 -5.29 -9.72
C PHE A 95 -1.45 -5.22 -9.40
N MET A 96 -2.27 -4.65 -10.29
CA MET A 96 -3.72 -4.60 -10.10
C MET A 96 -4.33 -6.00 -10.11
N GLU A 97 -3.86 -6.89 -10.98
CA GLU A 97 -4.34 -8.27 -11.08
C GLU A 97 -3.92 -9.16 -9.89
N LEU A 98 -2.86 -8.80 -9.16
CA LEU A 98 -2.51 -9.50 -7.92
C LEU A 98 -3.63 -9.43 -6.87
N VAL A 99 -4.43 -8.36 -6.86
CA VAL A 99 -5.55 -8.17 -5.94
C VAL A 99 -6.61 -9.28 -6.06
N ASP A 100 -6.78 -9.85 -7.24
CA ASP A 100 -7.73 -10.96 -7.47
C ASP A 100 -7.34 -12.24 -6.70
N ARG A 101 -6.04 -12.43 -6.43
CA ARG A 101 -5.49 -13.62 -5.74
C ARG A 101 -5.09 -13.35 -4.30
N HIS A 102 -4.86 -12.09 -3.94
CA HIS A 102 -4.36 -11.69 -2.63
C HIS A 102 -5.31 -10.67 -1.99
N PRO A 103 -6.35 -11.11 -1.26
CA PRO A 103 -7.38 -10.24 -0.72
C PRO A 103 -6.88 -9.22 0.32
N GLN A 104 -5.65 -9.41 0.83
CA GLN A 104 -5.02 -8.47 1.75
C GLN A 104 -4.31 -7.29 1.06
N LEU A 105 -4.20 -7.33 -0.27
CA LEU A 105 -3.56 -6.25 -1.02
C LEU A 105 -4.52 -5.08 -1.25
N TYR A 106 -3.95 -3.89 -1.14
CA TYR A 106 -4.51 -2.61 -1.59
C TYR A 106 -3.49 -1.92 -2.50
N LEU A 107 -3.97 -0.94 -3.23
CA LEU A 107 -3.18 -0.09 -4.12
C LEU A 107 -3.44 1.37 -3.76
N ASP A 108 -2.50 2.29 -4.02
CA ASP A 108 -2.79 3.71 -3.94
C ASP A 108 -2.54 4.44 -5.27
N THR A 109 -3.13 5.62 -5.41
CA THR A 109 -3.12 6.40 -6.65
C THR A 109 -1.98 7.40 -6.76
N ALA A 110 -1.15 7.55 -5.73
CA ALA A 110 -0.13 8.59 -5.71
C ALA A 110 0.70 8.61 -7.00
N PHE A 111 0.94 9.78 -7.57
CA PHE A 111 1.66 10.00 -8.82
C PHE A 111 1.09 9.33 -10.09
N CYS A 112 -0.10 8.71 -10.04
CA CYS A 112 -0.64 8.01 -11.21
C CYS A 112 -1.34 8.93 -12.21
N PHE A 113 -1.88 10.06 -11.75
CA PHE A 113 -2.72 10.97 -12.53
C PHE A 113 -2.11 12.37 -12.65
N LEU A 114 -0.80 12.46 -12.64
CA LEU A 114 -0.09 13.72 -12.83
C LEU A 114 -0.42 14.33 -14.22
N PRO A 115 -0.36 15.67 -14.37
CA PRO A 115 -0.50 16.30 -15.69
C PRO A 115 0.69 15.95 -16.58
N ALA A 116 0.44 15.94 -17.90
CA ALA A 116 1.51 15.76 -18.89
C ALA A 116 2.66 16.78 -18.63
N PRO A 117 3.90 16.39 -18.82
CA PRO A 117 4.39 15.14 -19.40
C PRO A 117 4.62 14.00 -18.37
N TYR A 118 4.09 14.10 -17.17
CA TYR A 118 4.34 13.19 -16.06
C TYR A 118 3.23 12.14 -15.87
N ASP A 119 2.22 12.15 -16.74
CA ASP A 119 1.12 11.18 -16.74
C ASP A 119 1.67 9.77 -16.94
N GLY A 120 1.37 8.89 -15.98
CA GLY A 120 1.90 7.52 -15.97
C GLY A 120 0.85 6.44 -16.22
N TYR A 121 -0.38 6.63 -15.69
CA TYR A 121 -1.42 5.62 -15.79
C TYR A 121 -2.00 5.51 -17.20
N ASN A 122 -1.99 4.29 -17.78
CA ASN A 122 -2.30 4.07 -19.20
C ASN A 122 -3.30 2.92 -19.49
N LEU A 123 -3.90 2.32 -18.46
CA LEU A 123 -4.83 1.18 -18.66
C LEU A 123 -6.29 1.60 -18.93
N GLY A 124 -6.59 2.90 -18.80
CA GLY A 124 -7.95 3.41 -18.96
C GLY A 124 -8.89 3.13 -17.77
N PRO A 125 -10.16 3.62 -17.85
CA PRO A 125 -11.09 3.62 -16.72
C PRO A 125 -11.55 2.22 -16.30
N GLY A 126 -11.60 1.26 -17.21
CA GLY A 126 -12.11 -0.09 -16.92
C GLY A 126 -11.36 -0.84 -15.83
N TYR A 127 -10.04 -0.73 -15.77
CA TYR A 127 -9.24 -1.31 -14.69
C TYR A 127 -9.52 -0.64 -13.34
N LEU A 128 -9.64 0.67 -13.32
CA LEU A 128 -9.96 1.41 -12.10
C LEU A 128 -11.32 0.99 -11.55
N GLU A 129 -12.35 0.94 -12.40
CA GLU A 129 -13.69 0.50 -12.00
C GLU A 129 -13.69 -0.96 -11.49
N LYS A 130 -12.96 -1.85 -12.16
CA LYS A 130 -12.85 -3.25 -11.74
C LYS A 130 -12.29 -3.38 -10.33
N TYR A 131 -11.24 -2.61 -10.00
CA TYR A 131 -10.51 -2.74 -8.73
C TYR A 131 -10.85 -1.65 -7.71
N LYS A 132 -11.89 -0.85 -7.92
CA LYS A 132 -12.27 0.30 -7.10
C LYS A 132 -12.38 0.01 -5.60
N SER A 133 -12.74 -1.22 -5.19
CA SER A 133 -12.82 -1.62 -3.79
C SER A 133 -11.45 -1.86 -3.11
N ARG A 134 -10.37 -1.81 -3.87
CA ARG A 134 -9.00 -2.07 -3.40
C ARG A 134 -8.03 -0.92 -3.67
N ILE A 135 -8.52 0.20 -4.19
CA ILE A 135 -7.72 1.38 -4.48
C ILE A 135 -7.99 2.42 -3.39
N LEU A 136 -6.92 3.03 -2.89
CA LEU A 136 -6.93 4.15 -1.97
C LEU A 136 -6.46 5.40 -2.70
N TYR A 137 -7.04 6.55 -2.43
CA TYR A 137 -6.44 7.81 -2.87
C TYR A 137 -5.18 8.10 -2.05
N GLY A 138 -4.10 8.47 -2.73
CA GLY A 138 -2.86 8.94 -2.15
C GLY A 138 -2.25 10.03 -3.03
N SER A 139 -1.52 10.99 -2.45
CA SER A 139 -0.87 12.09 -3.16
C SER A 139 0.65 12.05 -3.09
N ASP A 140 1.21 11.28 -2.15
CA ASP A 140 2.64 11.27 -1.79
C ASP A 140 3.16 12.65 -1.33
N TYR A 141 2.24 13.55 -0.91
CA TYR A 141 2.63 14.86 -0.35
C TYR A 141 3.58 14.66 0.86
N PRO A 142 4.66 15.45 1.01
CA PRO A 142 5.03 16.65 0.24
C PRO A 142 5.99 16.40 -0.94
N ASN A 143 6.24 15.16 -1.34
CA ASN A 143 7.19 14.82 -2.42
C ASN A 143 6.62 15.07 -3.82
N LEU A 144 5.86 16.15 -4.00
CA LEU A 144 5.16 16.44 -5.25
C LEU A 144 6.01 17.29 -6.17
N ILE A 145 5.92 17.00 -7.48
CA ILE A 145 6.50 17.81 -8.56
C ILE A 145 5.48 18.77 -9.18
N THR A 146 4.20 18.60 -8.85
CA THR A 146 3.06 19.43 -9.27
C THR A 146 2.16 19.70 -8.07
N PRO A 147 1.28 20.72 -8.10
CA PRO A 147 0.23 20.88 -7.11
C PRO A 147 -0.63 19.60 -7.01
N TRP A 148 -0.94 19.17 -5.79
CA TRP A 148 -1.71 17.92 -5.57
C TRP A 148 -3.12 17.99 -6.17
N GLU A 149 -3.70 19.17 -6.28
CA GLU A 149 -4.99 19.42 -6.91
C GLU A 149 -5.00 19.00 -8.38
N ALA A 150 -3.88 19.17 -9.08
CA ALA A 150 -3.76 18.82 -10.50
C ALA A 150 -3.93 17.30 -10.72
N GLU A 151 -3.47 16.47 -9.81
CA GLU A 151 -3.68 15.02 -9.86
C GLU A 151 -5.15 14.65 -9.66
N ILE A 152 -5.83 15.27 -8.69
CA ILE A 152 -7.27 15.08 -8.48
C ILE A 152 -8.06 15.53 -9.72
N GLU A 153 -7.76 16.70 -10.28
CA GLU A 153 -8.42 17.18 -11.49
C GLU A 153 -8.28 16.20 -12.66
N ASN A 154 -7.11 15.62 -12.85
CA ASN A 154 -6.89 14.64 -13.91
C ASN A 154 -7.62 13.32 -13.64
N LEU A 155 -7.65 12.86 -12.39
CA LEU A 155 -8.42 11.69 -12.02
C LEU A 155 -9.94 11.92 -12.26
N LEU A 156 -10.45 13.10 -11.95
CA LEU A 156 -11.86 13.46 -12.19
C LEU A 156 -12.19 13.53 -13.69
N LYS A 157 -11.25 13.92 -14.56
CA LYS A 157 -11.44 13.92 -16.01
C LYS A 157 -11.63 12.51 -16.61
N MET A 158 -11.30 11.45 -15.87
CA MET A 158 -11.55 10.08 -16.31
C MET A 158 -13.03 9.69 -16.31
N ASN A 159 -13.92 10.52 -15.73
CA ASN A 159 -15.38 10.33 -15.69
C ASN A 159 -15.79 8.93 -15.21
N LEU A 160 -15.20 8.50 -14.11
CA LEU A 160 -15.52 7.23 -13.44
C LEU A 160 -16.85 7.32 -12.69
N SER A 161 -17.35 6.18 -12.22
CA SER A 161 -18.62 6.16 -11.48
C SER A 161 -18.54 6.96 -10.16
N PRO A 162 -19.67 7.57 -9.70
CA PRO A 162 -19.70 8.18 -8.36
C PRO A 162 -19.23 7.22 -7.26
N GLU A 163 -19.64 5.94 -7.34
CA GLU A 163 -19.18 4.91 -6.41
C GLU A 163 -17.67 4.75 -6.40
N PHE A 164 -17.00 4.87 -7.55
CA PHE A 164 -15.53 4.81 -7.60
C PHE A 164 -14.92 5.92 -6.74
N TYR A 165 -15.39 7.16 -6.90
CA TYR A 165 -14.86 8.31 -6.16
C TYR A 165 -15.15 8.21 -4.66
N ASP A 166 -16.36 7.83 -4.26
CA ASP A 166 -16.72 7.61 -2.85
C ASP A 166 -15.78 6.58 -2.22
N ARG A 167 -15.53 5.47 -2.91
CA ARG A 167 -14.64 4.40 -2.43
C ARG A 167 -13.21 4.84 -2.26
N ILE A 168 -12.61 5.43 -3.29
CA ILE A 168 -11.17 5.74 -3.23
C ILE A 168 -10.84 6.91 -2.32
N PHE A 169 -11.70 7.93 -2.27
CA PHE A 169 -11.46 9.11 -1.43
C PHE A 169 -11.82 8.90 0.04
N TYR A 170 -12.68 7.93 0.36
CA TYR A 170 -13.12 7.75 1.74
C TYR A 170 -13.37 6.31 2.16
N ASP A 171 -14.29 5.58 1.52
CA ASP A 171 -14.85 4.34 2.06
C ASP A 171 -13.80 3.25 2.28
N ASN A 172 -12.92 3.04 1.29
CA ASN A 172 -11.89 2.02 1.37
C ASN A 172 -10.90 2.30 2.50
N ALA A 173 -10.43 3.55 2.63
CA ALA A 173 -9.51 3.93 3.70
C ALA A 173 -10.18 3.82 5.07
N ALA A 174 -11.42 4.29 5.20
CA ALA A 174 -12.19 4.20 6.45
C ALA A 174 -12.44 2.74 6.86
N ALA A 175 -12.81 1.86 5.92
CA ALA A 175 -12.99 0.44 6.19
C ALA A 175 -11.68 -0.23 6.60
N LEU A 176 -10.58 0.07 5.88
CA LEU A 176 -9.26 -0.46 6.18
C LEU A 176 -8.77 -0.04 7.57
N ILE A 177 -8.87 1.24 7.91
CA ILE A 177 -8.47 1.76 9.23
C ILE A 177 -9.28 1.07 10.34
N ARG A 178 -10.61 0.97 10.19
CA ARG A 178 -11.45 0.26 11.15
C ARG A 178 -11.00 -1.18 11.36
N SER A 179 -10.67 -1.92 10.29
CA SER A 179 -10.20 -3.30 10.39
C SER A 179 -8.88 -3.45 11.12
N LEU A 180 -7.99 -2.46 10.97
CA LEU A 180 -6.68 -2.45 11.63
C LEU A 180 -6.74 -2.06 13.12
N THR A 181 -7.79 -1.31 13.52
CA THR A 181 -7.96 -0.81 14.90
C THR A 181 -8.88 -1.68 15.77
N ALA A 182 -9.81 -2.42 15.18
CA ALA A 182 -10.84 -3.21 15.89
C ALA A 182 -10.28 -4.32 16.81
N GLN A 183 -9.05 -4.79 16.59
CA GLN A 183 -8.45 -5.85 17.41
C GLN A 183 -7.74 -5.32 18.68
N GLY A 184 -7.61 -4.00 18.84
CA GLY A 184 -7.02 -3.39 20.04
C GLY A 184 -7.96 -3.39 21.26
N GLU A 185 -9.27 -3.50 21.04
CA GLU A 185 -10.28 -3.39 22.11
C GLU A 185 -10.64 -4.72 22.80
N THR A 186 -10.25 -5.86 22.24
CA THR A 186 -10.61 -7.18 22.81
C THR A 186 -9.64 -7.69 23.90
N GLY A 187 -8.57 -6.95 24.20
CA GLY A 187 -7.53 -7.35 25.16
C GLY A 187 -7.71 -6.88 26.61
N GLU A 188 -8.64 -5.95 26.90
CA GLU A 188 -8.74 -5.33 28.24
C GLU A 188 -9.97 -5.73 29.08
N SER A 189 -10.83 -6.63 28.61
CA SER A 189 -12.04 -6.98 29.37
C SER A 189 -11.93 -8.27 30.20
N GLY A 190 -10.75 -8.60 30.72
CA GLY A 190 -10.52 -9.85 31.43
C GLY A 190 -9.74 -9.78 32.74
N LEU A 191 -9.89 -8.71 33.57
CA LEU A 191 -9.32 -8.72 34.93
C LEU A 191 -9.99 -7.69 35.85
N THR A 192 -11.26 -7.94 36.22
CA THR A 192 -11.81 -7.43 37.48
C THR A 192 -12.92 -8.37 37.94
N SER A 193 -12.57 -9.33 38.78
CA SER A 193 -13.41 -9.81 39.91
C SER A 193 -12.78 -11.05 40.52
N GLY A 194 -12.26 -10.90 41.73
CA GLY A 194 -11.77 -11.97 42.57
C GLY A 194 -11.05 -11.43 43.77
#